data_21b7bfdb0db20567bc9504c4478ba019
#
_entry.id   21b7bfdb0db20567bc9504c4478ba019
#
_cell.length_a   1.000
_cell.length_b   1.000
_cell.length_c   1.000
_cell.angle_alpha   90.00
_cell.angle_beta   90.00
_cell.angle_gamma   90.00
#
_symmetry.space_group_name_H-M   'P 1'
#
loop_
_entity.id
_entity.type
_entity.pdbx_description
1 polymer ?
#
loop_
_entity_poly.entity_id
_entity_poly.type
_entity_poly.pdbx_seq_one_letter_code
_entity_poly.pdbx_strand_id
1 'polypeptide(L)'
;MLYQVVNQPFQPKMLKVYSTGDKKAFFKELTKTMKMCGFFSNVAFAGFVALGWTYFKLWLPSQNTDVLYVLGVITVFGSITEGVAQPLYYVNTLTLKKKIPCFVTVGSGLLNTLSMYLLLKYTDWGVYVIVLTTAVIMTCVNFFFNPIYCAKCLKLHPLSLYPVIGRHILSVVIMIGIFKAMTLAYMPSSWITLIAYAMLMCVAGFFVHVIVMTNTSEKHRIKVKIVKMINKNAK
;
A
#
# COMPACT_ATOMS: atom_id res chain seq x y z
N MET A 1 -5.10 5.74 8.89
CA MET A 1 -4.51 5.55 10.23
C MET A 1 -3.55 4.35 10.31
N LEU A 2 -3.94 3.12 9.88
CA LEU A 2 -3.06 1.93 9.97
C LEU A 2 -1.67 2.14 9.35
N TYR A 3 -1.60 2.66 8.12
CA TYR A 3 -0.32 2.88 7.42
C TYR A 3 0.55 3.95 8.05
N GLN A 4 -0.02 4.92 8.77
CA GLN A 4 0.75 5.89 9.56
C GLN A 4 1.46 5.20 10.71
N VAL A 5 0.77 4.32 11.44
CA VAL A 5 1.35 3.54 12.55
C VAL A 5 2.49 2.66 12.04
N VAL A 6 2.32 1.99 10.89
CA VAL A 6 3.38 1.19 10.27
C VAL A 6 4.58 2.04 9.84
N ASN A 7 4.38 3.30 9.43
CA ASN A 7 5.46 4.20 9.01
C ASN A 7 6.21 4.84 10.18
N GLN A 8 5.59 5.02 11.35
CA GLN A 8 6.18 5.71 12.49
C GLN A 8 7.55 5.16 12.94
N PRO A 9 7.77 3.84 13.06
CA PRO A 9 9.06 3.28 13.47
C PRO A 9 10.22 3.60 12.53
N PHE A 10 9.94 3.94 11.26
CA PHE A 10 10.96 4.27 10.28
C PHE A 10 11.35 5.75 10.28
N GLN A 11 10.52 6.63 10.87
CA GLN A 11 10.72 8.08 10.85
C GLN A 11 12.02 8.53 11.53
N PRO A 12 12.39 8.03 12.74
CA PRO A 12 13.64 8.44 13.39
C PRO A 12 14.88 8.10 12.56
N LYS A 13 14.86 6.94 11.88
CA LYS A 13 15.96 6.54 11.02
C LYS A 13 16.02 7.38 9.74
N MET A 14 14.89 7.71 9.14
CA MET A 14 14.83 8.61 7.99
C MET A 14 15.35 10.00 8.37
N LEU A 15 14.97 10.53 9.53
CA LEU A 15 15.47 11.80 10.05
C LEU A 15 17.00 11.78 10.22
N LYS A 16 17.52 10.74 10.88
CA LYS A 16 18.97 10.58 11.09
C LYS A 16 19.75 10.55 9.77
N VAL A 17 19.25 9.80 8.78
CA VAL A 17 19.92 9.75 7.46
C VAL A 17 19.75 11.06 6.69
N TYR A 18 18.61 11.74 6.83
CA TYR A 18 18.39 13.05 6.21
C TYR A 18 19.36 14.13 6.76
N SER A 19 19.62 14.12 8.07
CA SER A 19 20.52 15.09 8.72
C SER A 19 21.99 14.93 8.32
N THR A 20 22.41 13.78 7.77
CA THR A 20 23.78 13.61 7.24
C THR A 20 24.03 14.35 5.90
N GLY A 21 22.97 14.81 5.24
CA GLY A 21 23.06 15.44 3.92
C GLY A 21 23.34 14.47 2.75
N ASP A 22 23.55 13.18 3.01
CA ASP A 22 23.77 12.17 1.98
C ASP A 22 22.45 11.80 1.27
N LYS A 23 22.24 12.42 0.11
CA LYS A 23 21.02 12.19 -0.71
C LYS A 23 20.88 10.73 -1.18
N LYS A 24 22.00 10.05 -1.47
CA LYS A 24 21.97 8.66 -1.95
C LYS A 24 21.56 7.70 -0.81
N ALA A 25 22.12 7.90 0.37
CA ALA A 25 21.76 7.15 1.57
C ALA A 25 20.29 7.40 1.94
N PHE A 26 19.83 8.66 1.89
CA PHE A 26 18.45 9.00 2.18
C PHE A 26 17.47 8.38 1.16
N PHE A 27 17.74 8.47 -0.14
CA PHE A 27 16.91 7.85 -1.17
C PHE A 27 16.80 6.34 -0.99
N LYS A 28 17.90 5.68 -0.62
CA LYS A 28 17.91 4.24 -0.32
C LYS A 28 17.05 3.90 0.90
N GLU A 29 17.12 4.68 1.97
CA GLU A 29 16.30 4.45 3.18
C GLU A 29 14.82 4.75 2.89
N LEU A 30 14.51 5.83 2.16
CA LEU A 30 13.16 6.16 1.73
C LEU A 30 12.53 5.03 0.92
N THR A 31 13.23 4.56 -0.13
CA THR A 31 12.72 3.46 -0.97
C THR A 31 12.57 2.15 -0.20
N LYS A 32 13.44 1.89 0.78
CA LYS A 32 13.31 0.75 1.69
C LYS A 32 12.04 0.86 2.54
N THR A 33 11.79 2.03 3.12
CA THR A 33 10.59 2.28 3.93
C THR A 33 9.32 2.17 3.07
N MET A 34 9.34 2.71 1.84
CA MET A 34 8.23 2.53 0.89
C MET A 34 7.93 1.05 0.61
N LYS A 35 8.96 0.22 0.42
CA LYS A 35 8.80 -1.22 0.23
C LYS A 35 8.14 -1.87 1.45
N MET A 36 8.58 -1.53 2.67
CA MET A 36 8.04 -2.11 3.90
C MET A 36 6.58 -1.69 4.14
N CYS A 37 6.27 -0.40 4.02
CA CYS A 37 4.89 0.09 4.17
C CYS A 37 3.98 -0.48 3.06
N GLY A 38 4.50 -0.58 1.84
CA GLY A 38 3.79 -1.18 0.71
C GLY A 38 3.46 -2.66 0.89
N PHE A 39 4.29 -3.42 1.62
CA PHE A 39 3.97 -4.81 1.95
C PHE A 39 2.65 -4.93 2.69
N PHE A 40 2.47 -4.14 3.76
CA PHE A 40 1.25 -4.20 4.57
C PHE A 40 0.01 -3.81 3.77
N SER A 41 0.10 -2.80 2.91
CA SER A 41 -1.04 -2.41 2.06
C SER A 41 -1.38 -3.46 1.01
N ASN A 42 -0.36 -4.10 0.40
CA ASN A 42 -0.57 -5.16 -0.58
C ASN A 42 -1.25 -6.38 0.02
N VAL A 43 -0.76 -6.84 1.18
CA VAL A 43 -1.35 -8.01 1.86
C VAL A 43 -2.77 -7.69 2.32
N ALA A 44 -3.00 -6.51 2.89
CA ALA A 44 -4.33 -6.09 3.33
C ALA A 44 -5.33 -6.04 2.17
N PHE A 45 -4.95 -5.41 1.05
CA PHE A 45 -5.82 -5.31 -0.11
C PHE A 45 -6.05 -6.67 -0.79
N ALA A 46 -4.98 -7.40 -1.11
CA ALA A 46 -5.10 -8.71 -1.77
C ALA A 46 -5.86 -9.73 -0.90
N GLY A 47 -5.59 -9.72 0.43
CA GLY A 47 -6.32 -10.53 1.38
C GLY A 47 -7.80 -10.17 1.44
N PHE A 48 -8.13 -8.87 1.43
CA PHE A 48 -9.52 -8.42 1.40
C PHE A 48 -10.23 -8.80 0.09
N VAL A 49 -9.58 -8.67 -1.06
CA VAL A 49 -10.12 -9.14 -2.35
C VAL A 49 -10.37 -10.64 -2.36
N ALA A 50 -9.56 -11.43 -1.66
CA ALA A 50 -9.71 -12.87 -1.62
C ALA A 50 -10.76 -13.32 -0.58
N LEU A 51 -10.74 -12.76 0.63
CA LEU A 51 -11.51 -13.22 1.78
C LEU A 51 -12.69 -12.31 2.14
N GLY A 52 -12.77 -11.11 1.59
CA GLY A 52 -13.74 -10.08 1.99
C GLY A 52 -15.21 -10.52 1.82
N TRP A 53 -15.51 -11.31 0.80
CA TRP A 53 -16.85 -11.86 0.62
C TRP A 53 -17.24 -12.79 1.77
N THR A 54 -16.36 -13.73 2.12
CA THR A 54 -16.58 -14.64 3.25
C THR A 54 -16.64 -13.88 4.58
N TYR A 55 -15.80 -12.85 4.74
CA TYR A 55 -15.82 -11.99 5.92
C TYR A 55 -17.20 -11.34 6.10
N PHE A 56 -17.75 -10.70 5.06
CA PHE A 56 -19.09 -10.08 5.17
C PHE A 56 -20.21 -11.09 5.37
N LYS A 57 -20.13 -12.23 4.72
CA LYS A 57 -21.11 -13.30 4.89
C LYS A 57 -21.17 -13.83 6.34
N LEU A 58 -20.02 -13.90 7.00
CA LEU A 58 -19.93 -14.33 8.41
C LEU A 58 -20.31 -13.21 9.39
N TRP A 59 -19.98 -11.96 9.03
CA TRP A 59 -20.20 -10.81 9.93
C TRP A 59 -21.63 -10.26 9.87
N LEU A 60 -22.18 -10.14 8.67
CA LEU A 60 -23.50 -9.55 8.41
C LEU A 60 -24.35 -10.48 7.52
N PRO A 61 -24.75 -11.67 8.01
CA PRO A 61 -25.42 -12.67 7.19
C PRO A 61 -26.81 -12.23 6.67
N SER A 62 -27.43 -11.24 7.33
CA SER A 62 -28.73 -10.69 6.93
C SER A 62 -28.66 -9.61 5.85
N GLN A 63 -27.46 -9.14 5.50
CA GLN A 63 -27.25 -8.08 4.50
C GLN A 63 -26.84 -8.66 3.15
N ASN A 64 -26.97 -7.83 2.09
CA ASN A 64 -26.52 -8.23 0.77
C ASN A 64 -24.97 -8.26 0.72
N THR A 65 -24.41 -9.47 0.84
CA THR A 65 -22.96 -9.71 0.89
C THR A 65 -22.24 -9.19 -0.36
N ASP A 66 -22.86 -9.31 -1.55
CA ASP A 66 -22.24 -8.91 -2.80
C ASP A 66 -22.05 -7.39 -2.87
N VAL A 67 -23.06 -6.63 -2.46
CA VAL A 67 -22.99 -5.16 -2.39
C VAL A 67 -21.94 -4.73 -1.37
N LEU A 68 -21.94 -5.30 -0.17
CA LEU A 68 -20.96 -4.98 0.86
C LEU A 68 -19.53 -5.30 0.42
N TYR A 69 -19.34 -6.44 -0.24
CA TYR A 69 -18.05 -6.85 -0.75
C TYR A 69 -17.52 -5.88 -1.82
N VAL A 70 -18.34 -5.52 -2.81
CA VAL A 70 -17.94 -4.58 -3.87
C VAL A 70 -17.60 -3.20 -3.28
N LEU A 71 -18.46 -2.66 -2.41
CA LEU A 71 -18.19 -1.39 -1.73
C LEU A 71 -16.90 -1.46 -0.90
N GLY A 72 -16.69 -2.56 -0.18
CA GLY A 72 -15.48 -2.78 0.60
C GLY A 72 -14.22 -2.84 -0.28
N VAL A 73 -14.24 -3.57 -1.39
CA VAL A 73 -13.11 -3.64 -2.33
C VAL A 73 -12.76 -2.27 -2.89
N ILE A 74 -13.77 -1.46 -3.32
CA ILE A 74 -13.54 -0.12 -3.82
C ILE A 74 -12.95 0.78 -2.71
N THR A 75 -13.47 0.68 -1.49
CA THR A 75 -12.98 1.46 -0.33
C THR A 75 -11.52 1.14 -0.03
N VAL A 76 -11.15 -0.15 -0.01
CA VAL A 76 -9.78 -0.58 0.31
C VAL A 76 -8.82 -0.40 -0.89
N PHE A 77 -9.34 -0.22 -2.11
CA PHE A 77 -8.51 -0.01 -3.31
C PHE A 77 -7.54 1.18 -3.16
N GLY A 78 -8.00 2.30 -2.62
CA GLY A 78 -7.15 3.47 -2.36
C GLY A 78 -5.96 3.17 -1.44
N SER A 79 -6.07 2.16 -0.59
CA SER A 79 -5.02 1.76 0.33
C SER A 79 -3.76 1.22 -0.36
N ILE A 80 -3.85 0.70 -1.59
CA ILE A 80 -2.70 0.23 -2.37
C ILE A 80 -1.69 1.36 -2.55
N THR A 81 -2.16 2.51 -3.00
CA THR A 81 -1.30 3.67 -3.25
C THR A 81 -0.97 4.42 -1.97
N GLU A 82 -1.88 4.46 -0.99
CA GLU A 82 -1.64 5.09 0.30
C GLU A 82 -0.49 4.45 1.05
N GLY A 83 -0.44 3.12 1.16
CA GLY A 83 0.61 2.41 1.90
C GLY A 83 2.00 2.72 1.39
N VAL A 84 2.22 2.66 0.08
CA VAL A 84 3.52 2.97 -0.53
C VAL A 84 3.87 4.46 -0.50
N ALA A 85 2.85 5.35 -0.46
CA ALA A 85 3.03 6.79 -0.42
C ALA A 85 3.25 7.36 1.00
N GLN A 86 2.91 6.62 2.06
CA GLN A 86 3.04 7.10 3.44
C GLN A 86 4.41 7.68 3.81
N PRO A 87 5.56 7.05 3.45
CA PRO A 87 6.86 7.64 3.71
C PRO A 87 7.10 8.98 3.00
N LEU A 88 6.41 9.24 1.88
CA LEU A 88 6.54 10.48 1.11
C LEU A 88 5.95 11.68 1.87
N TYR A 89 4.87 11.48 2.62
CA TYR A 89 4.32 12.53 3.48
C TYR A 89 5.31 12.99 4.55
N TYR A 90 6.13 12.06 5.07
CA TYR A 90 7.16 12.42 6.04
C TYR A 90 8.30 13.23 5.43
N VAL A 91 8.62 13.02 4.14
CA VAL A 91 9.59 13.86 3.41
C VAL A 91 9.16 15.32 3.38
N ASN A 92 7.86 15.60 3.23
CA ASN A 92 7.33 16.98 3.28
C ASN A 92 7.59 17.64 4.64
N THR A 93 7.59 16.84 5.72
CA THR A 93 7.95 17.30 7.07
C THR A 93 9.44 17.57 7.20
N LEU A 94 10.29 16.65 6.74
CA LEU A 94 11.75 16.79 6.77
C LEU A 94 12.25 17.99 5.96
N THR A 95 11.63 18.23 4.81
CA THR A 95 12.02 19.34 3.91
C THR A 95 11.34 20.66 4.26
N LEU A 96 10.47 20.71 5.27
CA LEU A 96 9.64 21.85 5.66
C LEU A 96 8.74 22.40 4.53
N LYS A 97 8.53 21.63 3.47
CA LYS A 97 7.74 22.04 2.30
C LYS A 97 6.31 21.54 2.37
N LYS A 98 5.56 21.97 3.40
CA LYS A 98 4.18 21.53 3.66
C LYS A 98 3.09 22.36 2.99
N LYS A 99 3.39 23.59 2.52
CA LYS A 99 2.38 24.50 1.96
C LYS A 99 1.62 23.88 0.77
N ILE A 100 2.35 23.41 -0.25
CA ILE A 100 1.74 22.85 -1.47
C ILE A 100 0.94 21.56 -1.15
N PRO A 101 1.47 20.56 -0.41
CA PRO A 101 0.66 19.42 0.02
C PRO A 101 -0.61 19.79 0.78
N CYS A 102 -0.58 20.81 1.62
CA CYS A 102 -1.76 21.29 2.33
C CYS A 102 -2.84 21.82 1.36
N PHE A 103 -2.47 22.66 0.39
CA PHE A 103 -3.39 23.14 -0.63
C PHE A 103 -3.95 22.00 -1.49
N VAL A 104 -3.11 21.01 -1.85
CA VAL A 104 -3.58 19.84 -2.61
C VAL A 104 -4.56 19.01 -1.79
N THR A 105 -4.30 18.82 -0.49
CA THR A 105 -5.22 18.09 0.39
C THR A 105 -6.58 18.79 0.49
N VAL A 106 -6.60 20.12 0.73
CA VAL A 106 -7.83 20.88 0.78
C VAL A 106 -8.54 20.87 -0.59
N GLY A 107 -7.80 21.13 -1.66
CA GLY A 107 -8.36 21.13 -3.03
C GLY A 107 -8.92 19.76 -3.43
N SER A 108 -8.22 18.67 -3.11
CA SER A 108 -8.73 17.31 -3.38
C SER A 108 -9.97 16.98 -2.55
N GLY A 109 -10.06 17.47 -1.30
CA GLY A 109 -11.26 17.34 -0.47
C GLY A 109 -12.46 18.07 -1.06
N LEU A 110 -12.27 19.32 -1.49
CA LEU A 110 -13.32 20.10 -2.17
C LEU A 110 -13.74 19.45 -3.48
N LEU A 111 -12.79 19.01 -4.29
CA LEU A 111 -13.05 18.29 -5.54
C LEU A 111 -13.84 16.99 -5.29
N ASN A 112 -13.49 16.26 -4.23
CA ASN A 112 -14.18 15.03 -3.85
C ASN A 112 -15.65 15.31 -3.49
N THR A 113 -15.90 16.31 -2.65
CA THR A 113 -17.27 16.72 -2.24
C THR A 113 -18.09 17.19 -3.44
N LEU A 114 -17.50 18.02 -4.31
CA LEU A 114 -18.17 18.52 -5.52
C LEU A 114 -18.48 17.36 -6.49
N SER A 115 -17.52 16.47 -6.72
CA SER A 115 -17.72 15.31 -7.60
C SER A 115 -18.80 14.37 -7.07
N MET A 116 -18.82 14.12 -5.75
CA MET A 116 -19.89 13.33 -5.11
C MET A 116 -21.24 13.97 -5.32
N TYR A 117 -21.36 15.29 -5.07
CA TYR A 117 -22.63 16.01 -5.24
C TYR A 117 -23.15 15.93 -6.68
N LEU A 118 -22.27 16.20 -7.66
CA LEU A 118 -22.64 16.17 -9.06
C LEU A 118 -23.03 14.75 -9.52
N LEU A 119 -22.24 13.75 -9.17
CA LEU A 119 -22.53 12.37 -9.59
C LEU A 119 -23.79 11.82 -8.91
N LEU A 120 -24.03 12.11 -7.62
CA LEU A 120 -25.28 11.72 -6.95
C LEU A 120 -26.51 12.39 -7.55
N LYS A 121 -26.36 13.63 -8.08
CA LYS A 121 -27.47 14.37 -8.71
C LYS A 121 -27.78 13.86 -10.12
N TYR A 122 -26.76 13.44 -10.87
CA TYR A 122 -26.91 13.13 -12.31
C TYR A 122 -26.80 11.64 -12.63
N THR A 123 -26.54 10.76 -11.63
CA THR A 123 -26.45 9.30 -11.83
C THR A 123 -27.20 8.56 -10.74
N ASP A 124 -27.70 7.37 -11.08
CA ASP A 124 -28.42 6.47 -10.15
C ASP A 124 -27.47 5.48 -9.42
N TRP A 125 -26.16 5.78 -9.35
CA TRP A 125 -25.17 4.88 -8.76
C TRP A 125 -25.22 4.85 -7.23
N GLY A 126 -25.95 5.76 -6.58
CA GLY A 126 -26.18 5.77 -5.13
C GLY A 126 -24.88 5.75 -4.32
N VAL A 127 -24.80 4.83 -3.36
CA VAL A 127 -23.66 4.70 -2.42
C VAL A 127 -22.32 4.45 -3.14
N TYR A 128 -22.32 3.83 -4.31
CA TYR A 128 -21.08 3.57 -5.06
C TYR A 128 -20.33 4.84 -5.45
N VAL A 129 -21.06 5.94 -5.72
CA VAL A 129 -20.45 7.24 -6.02
C VAL A 129 -19.51 7.70 -4.91
N ILE A 130 -19.94 7.55 -3.65
CA ILE A 130 -19.20 8.04 -2.48
C ILE A 130 -17.84 7.34 -2.37
N VAL A 131 -17.84 6.02 -2.47
CA VAL A 131 -16.59 5.25 -2.34
C VAL A 131 -15.70 5.36 -3.57
N LEU A 132 -16.31 5.40 -4.77
CA LEU A 132 -15.56 5.46 -6.03
C LEU A 132 -14.85 6.81 -6.21
N THR A 133 -15.54 7.93 -6.00
CA THR A 133 -14.93 9.27 -6.10
C THR A 133 -13.76 9.42 -5.14
N THR A 134 -13.94 8.99 -3.88
CA THR A 134 -12.87 9.03 -2.89
C THR A 134 -11.68 8.16 -3.30
N ALA A 135 -11.94 6.92 -3.73
CA ALA A 135 -10.88 6.00 -4.16
C ALA A 135 -10.09 6.55 -5.36
N VAL A 136 -10.77 7.11 -6.36
CA VAL A 136 -10.13 7.67 -7.56
C VAL A 136 -9.30 8.91 -7.21
N ILE A 137 -9.86 9.89 -6.49
CA ILE A 137 -9.16 11.13 -6.17
C ILE A 137 -7.94 10.85 -5.29
N MET A 138 -8.08 10.02 -4.24
CA MET A 138 -6.96 9.68 -3.36
C MET A 138 -5.89 8.89 -4.11
N THR A 139 -6.27 7.98 -5.00
CA THR A 139 -5.32 7.25 -5.85
C THR A 139 -4.56 8.21 -6.77
N CYS A 140 -5.23 9.17 -7.39
CA CYS A 140 -4.58 10.19 -8.22
C CYS A 140 -3.57 11.03 -7.42
N VAL A 141 -3.94 11.49 -6.23
CA VAL A 141 -3.03 12.27 -5.37
C VAL A 141 -1.82 11.42 -4.96
N ASN A 142 -2.04 10.18 -4.52
CA ASN A 142 -0.96 9.31 -4.05
C ASN A 142 -0.07 8.78 -5.18
N PHE A 143 -0.60 8.60 -6.37
CA PHE A 143 0.14 8.04 -7.51
C PHE A 143 0.87 9.12 -8.32
N PHE A 144 0.25 10.28 -8.53
CA PHE A 144 0.83 11.34 -9.36
C PHE A 144 1.45 12.45 -8.52
N PHE A 145 0.68 13.09 -7.63
CA PHE A 145 1.16 14.27 -6.93
C PHE A 145 2.28 13.94 -5.94
N ASN A 146 2.07 13.02 -5.01
CA ASN A 146 3.00 12.76 -3.92
C ASN A 146 4.40 12.31 -4.39
N PRO A 147 4.56 11.36 -5.35
CA PRO A 147 5.89 10.94 -5.80
C PRO A 147 6.63 12.05 -6.54
N ILE A 148 5.94 12.78 -7.43
CA ILE A 148 6.55 13.85 -8.21
C ILE A 148 6.96 15.01 -7.30
N TYR A 149 6.09 15.42 -6.38
CA TYR A 149 6.38 16.50 -5.45
C TYR A 149 7.51 16.14 -4.49
N CYS A 150 7.50 14.94 -3.94
CA CYS A 150 8.58 14.43 -3.10
C CYS A 150 9.93 14.42 -3.82
N ALA A 151 9.98 13.90 -5.06
CA ALA A 151 11.18 13.91 -5.88
C ALA A 151 11.72 15.32 -6.10
N LYS A 152 10.84 16.30 -6.41
CA LYS A 152 11.21 17.72 -6.52
C LYS A 152 11.75 18.29 -5.21
N CYS A 153 11.14 17.96 -4.06
CA CYS A 153 11.61 18.41 -2.75
C CYS A 153 13.02 17.92 -2.44
N LEU A 154 13.36 16.71 -2.86
CA LEU A 154 14.67 16.08 -2.70
C LEU A 154 15.66 16.46 -3.82
N LYS A 155 15.25 17.27 -4.79
CA LYS A 155 16.05 17.62 -5.98
C LYS A 155 16.47 16.36 -6.77
N LEU A 156 15.55 15.41 -6.93
CA LEU A 156 15.70 14.20 -7.73
C LEU A 156 14.88 14.31 -9.02
N HIS A 157 15.15 13.42 -9.97
CA HIS A 157 14.31 13.33 -11.18
C HIS A 157 12.86 12.95 -10.80
N PRO A 158 11.83 13.57 -11.37
CA PRO A 158 10.42 13.36 -11.00
C PRO A 158 9.96 11.88 -11.01
N LEU A 159 10.52 11.08 -11.91
CA LEU A 159 10.17 9.67 -12.09
C LEU A 159 11.02 8.70 -11.23
N SER A 160 11.95 9.19 -10.39
CA SER A 160 12.89 8.35 -9.64
C SER A 160 12.22 7.38 -8.65
N LEU A 161 11.01 7.70 -8.18
CA LEU A 161 10.25 6.88 -7.25
C LEU A 161 9.32 5.86 -7.93
N TYR A 162 9.01 6.03 -9.22
CA TYR A 162 8.09 5.16 -9.95
C TYR A 162 8.55 3.71 -10.12
N PRO A 163 9.86 3.40 -10.24
CA PRO A 163 10.29 1.99 -10.26
C PRO A 163 9.92 1.20 -9.01
N VAL A 164 9.86 1.85 -7.84
CA VAL A 164 9.40 1.21 -6.60
C VAL A 164 7.88 1.04 -6.62
N ILE A 165 7.14 2.07 -7.04
CA ILE A 165 5.68 2.04 -7.15
C ILE A 165 5.23 0.99 -8.17
N GLY A 166 5.87 0.90 -9.34
CA GLY A 166 5.55 -0.10 -10.36
C GLY A 166 5.73 -1.54 -9.87
N ARG A 167 6.83 -1.82 -9.15
CA ARG A 167 7.02 -3.13 -8.51
C ARG A 167 6.01 -3.41 -7.42
N HIS A 168 5.59 -2.38 -6.68
CA HIS A 168 4.56 -2.50 -5.67
C HIS A 168 3.22 -2.91 -6.29
N ILE A 169 2.82 -2.27 -7.39
CA ILE A 169 1.62 -2.64 -8.14
C ILE A 169 1.73 -4.07 -8.69
N LEU A 170 2.88 -4.42 -9.28
CA LEU A 170 3.12 -5.79 -9.75
C LEU A 170 2.99 -6.81 -8.61
N SER A 171 3.53 -6.49 -7.44
CA SER A 171 3.43 -7.35 -6.26
C SER A 171 1.99 -7.59 -5.82
N VAL A 172 1.14 -6.54 -5.79
CA VAL A 172 -0.27 -6.70 -5.40
C VAL A 172 -1.05 -7.53 -6.42
N VAL A 173 -0.81 -7.33 -7.72
CA VAL A 173 -1.47 -8.11 -8.78
C VAL A 173 -1.15 -9.61 -8.64
N ILE A 174 0.13 -9.95 -8.44
CA ILE A 174 0.56 -11.34 -8.22
C ILE A 174 -0.07 -11.90 -6.93
N MET A 175 -0.10 -11.12 -5.84
CA MET A 175 -0.73 -11.54 -4.57
C MET A 175 -2.22 -11.83 -4.76
N ILE A 176 -2.96 -10.97 -5.47
CA ILE A 176 -4.38 -11.18 -5.76
C ILE A 176 -4.57 -12.50 -6.51
N GLY A 177 -3.76 -12.77 -7.53
CA GLY A 177 -3.83 -14.03 -8.29
C GLY A 177 -3.62 -15.25 -7.41
N ILE A 178 -2.56 -15.25 -6.59
CA ILE A 178 -2.24 -16.36 -5.67
C ILE A 178 -3.33 -16.54 -4.61
N PHE A 179 -3.80 -15.43 -3.98
CA PHE A 179 -4.79 -15.51 -2.92
C PHE A 179 -6.16 -15.96 -3.44
N LYS A 180 -6.53 -15.53 -4.65
CA LYS A 180 -7.73 -16.05 -5.33
C LYS A 180 -7.59 -17.53 -5.67
N ALA A 181 -6.46 -17.99 -6.16
CA ALA A 181 -6.22 -19.41 -6.41
C ALA A 181 -6.33 -20.24 -5.12
N MET A 182 -5.82 -19.72 -3.98
CA MET A 182 -5.97 -20.37 -2.68
C MET A 182 -7.46 -20.48 -2.26
N THR A 183 -8.26 -19.42 -2.44
CA THR A 183 -9.70 -19.44 -2.10
C THR A 183 -10.51 -20.30 -3.05
N LEU A 184 -10.10 -20.49 -4.30
CA LEU A 184 -10.73 -21.43 -5.22
C LEU A 184 -10.48 -22.88 -4.82
N ALA A 185 -9.31 -23.19 -4.25
CA ALA A 185 -9.00 -24.53 -3.75
C ALA A 185 -9.79 -24.89 -2.48
N TYR A 186 -9.96 -23.93 -1.59
CA TYR A 186 -10.77 -24.08 -0.37
C TYR A 186 -11.31 -22.73 0.10
N MET A 187 -12.62 -22.60 0.21
CA MET A 187 -13.26 -21.37 0.69
C MET A 187 -13.58 -21.49 2.19
N PRO A 188 -13.03 -20.60 3.04
CA PRO A 188 -13.30 -20.63 4.47
C PRO A 188 -14.80 -20.48 4.76
N SER A 189 -15.33 -21.28 5.71
CA SER A 189 -16.75 -21.27 6.08
C SER A 189 -17.01 -20.83 7.53
N SER A 190 -15.95 -20.62 8.31
CA SER A 190 -16.03 -20.20 9.71
C SER A 190 -14.99 -19.15 10.05
N TRP A 191 -15.15 -18.45 11.17
CA TRP A 191 -14.19 -17.46 11.65
C TRP A 191 -12.80 -18.05 11.88
N ILE A 192 -12.71 -19.27 12.40
CA ILE A 192 -11.43 -19.95 12.67
C ILE A 192 -10.69 -20.21 11.36
N THR A 193 -11.38 -20.77 10.37
CA THR A 193 -10.80 -21.04 9.06
C THR A 193 -10.44 -19.75 8.30
N LEU A 194 -11.25 -18.69 8.44
CA LEU A 194 -10.96 -17.38 7.85
C LEU A 194 -9.65 -16.81 8.41
N ILE A 195 -9.47 -16.81 9.73
CA ILE A 195 -8.26 -16.31 10.40
C ILE A 195 -7.04 -17.15 10.00
N ALA A 196 -7.17 -18.48 9.99
CA ALA A 196 -6.09 -19.38 9.58
C ALA A 196 -5.66 -19.10 8.13
N TYR A 197 -6.61 -18.89 7.22
CA TYR A 197 -6.34 -18.52 5.83
C TYR A 197 -5.70 -17.15 5.72
N ALA A 198 -6.16 -16.15 6.48
CA ALA A 198 -5.54 -14.83 6.51
C ALA A 198 -4.07 -14.89 6.95
N MET A 199 -3.75 -15.69 7.98
CA MET A 199 -2.37 -15.91 8.41
C MET A 199 -1.53 -16.59 7.31
N LEU A 200 -2.07 -17.62 6.66
CA LEU A 200 -1.38 -18.30 5.56
C LEU A 200 -1.12 -17.35 4.38
N MET A 201 -2.10 -16.48 4.04
CA MET A 201 -1.95 -15.45 3.01
C MET A 201 -0.92 -14.39 3.39
N CYS A 202 -0.82 -14.02 4.68
CA CYS A 202 0.25 -13.11 5.13
C CYS A 202 1.65 -13.71 4.89
N VAL A 203 1.83 -14.99 5.18
CA VAL A 203 3.10 -15.70 4.93
C VAL A 203 3.40 -15.79 3.43
N ALA A 204 2.43 -16.24 2.63
CA ALA A 204 2.58 -16.30 1.17
C ALA A 204 2.85 -14.93 0.56
N GLY A 205 2.12 -13.90 1.00
CA GLY A 205 2.31 -12.51 0.59
C GLY A 205 3.70 -11.98 0.92
N PHE A 206 4.26 -12.35 2.08
CA PHE A 206 5.63 -11.99 2.44
C PHE A 206 6.65 -12.53 1.43
N PHE A 207 6.55 -13.79 1.06
CA PHE A 207 7.45 -14.38 0.06
C PHE A 207 7.30 -13.71 -1.32
N VAL A 208 6.07 -13.50 -1.78
CA VAL A 208 5.80 -12.80 -3.05
C VAL A 208 6.41 -11.40 -3.02
N HIS A 209 6.16 -10.64 -1.96
CA HIS A 209 6.67 -9.29 -1.83
C HIS A 209 8.20 -9.23 -1.84
N VAL A 210 8.85 -10.12 -1.09
CA VAL A 210 10.32 -10.21 -1.06
C VAL A 210 10.87 -10.53 -2.45
N ILE A 211 10.27 -11.48 -3.17
CA ILE A 211 10.73 -11.87 -4.51
C ILE A 211 10.61 -10.71 -5.50
N VAL A 212 9.48 -10.00 -5.50
CA VAL A 212 9.19 -8.92 -6.46
C VAL A 212 9.94 -7.63 -6.13
N MET A 213 9.99 -7.27 -4.84
CA MET A 213 10.56 -5.98 -4.40
C MET A 213 12.07 -5.99 -4.25
N THR A 214 12.70 -7.16 -4.15
CA THR A 214 14.15 -7.26 -3.95
C THR A 214 14.89 -7.08 -5.27
N ASN A 215 15.80 -6.12 -5.32
CA ASN A 215 16.67 -5.91 -6.47
C ASN A 215 17.71 -7.03 -6.59
N THR A 216 18.27 -7.25 -7.80
CA THR A 216 19.31 -8.26 -8.05
C THR A 216 20.51 -8.13 -7.09
N SER A 217 20.95 -6.90 -6.81
CA SER A 217 22.02 -6.62 -5.83
C SER A 217 21.61 -6.92 -4.37
N GLU A 218 20.35 -6.72 -4.02
CA GLU A 218 19.80 -7.06 -2.70
C GLU A 218 19.67 -8.58 -2.55
N LYS A 219 19.20 -9.28 -3.59
CA LYS A 219 19.13 -10.74 -3.64
C LYS A 219 20.50 -11.37 -3.40
N HIS A 220 21.54 -10.87 -4.06
CA HIS A 220 22.91 -11.35 -3.87
C HIS A 220 23.39 -11.14 -2.42
N ARG A 221 23.15 -9.99 -1.82
CA ARG A 221 23.50 -9.70 -0.41
C ARG A 221 22.78 -10.60 0.59
N ILE A 222 21.51 -10.90 0.35
CA ILE A 222 20.70 -11.82 1.18
C ILE A 222 21.29 -13.22 1.07
N LYS A 223 21.57 -13.70 -0.15
CA LYS A 223 22.17 -15.01 -0.39
C LYS A 223 23.51 -15.17 0.35
N VAL A 224 24.40 -14.17 0.23
CA VAL A 224 25.70 -14.17 0.92
C VAL A 224 25.53 -14.18 2.45
N LYS A 225 24.56 -13.44 3.00
CA LYS A 225 24.30 -13.45 4.45
C LYS A 225 23.77 -14.80 4.93
N ILE A 226 22.85 -15.42 4.19
CA ILE A 226 22.29 -16.74 4.53
C ILE A 226 23.41 -17.78 4.52
N VAL A 227 24.24 -17.83 3.48
CA VAL A 227 25.39 -18.75 3.40
C VAL A 227 26.36 -18.56 4.56
N LYS A 228 26.64 -17.28 4.95
CA LYS A 228 27.50 -17.00 6.12
C LYS A 228 26.86 -17.45 7.44
N MET A 229 25.55 -17.36 7.61
CA MET A 229 24.86 -17.85 8.82
C MET A 229 24.86 -19.37 8.89
N ILE A 230 24.62 -20.06 7.78
CA ILE A 230 24.66 -21.53 7.72
C ILE A 230 26.06 -22.02 8.06
N ASN A 231 27.11 -21.43 7.46
CA ASN A 231 28.50 -21.82 7.71
C ASN A 231 28.97 -21.47 9.13
N LYS A 232 28.32 -20.51 9.81
CA LYS A 232 28.62 -20.17 11.21
C LYS A 232 28.00 -21.17 12.19
N ASN A 233 26.83 -21.72 11.85
CA ASN A 233 26.14 -22.73 12.67
C ASN A 233 26.64 -24.18 12.41
N ALA A 234 27.49 -24.36 11.39
CA ALA A 234 28.13 -25.66 11.05
C ALA A 234 29.52 -25.81 11.65
N LYS A 235 29.99 -24.82 12.40
CA LYS A 235 31.20 -24.86 13.23
C LYS A 235 30.82 -24.80 14.71
#